data_f38c227c52608d2033f2d663162332d8
#
_entry.id   f38c227c52608d2033f2d663162332d8
#
_cell.length_a   1.000
_cell.length_b   1.000
_cell.length_c   1.000
_cell.angle_alpha   90.00
_cell.angle_beta   90.00
_cell.angle_gamma   90.00
#
_symmetry.space_group_name_H-M   'P 1'
#
loop_
_entity.id
_entity.type
_entity.pdbx_description
1 polymer ?
#
loop_
_entity_poly.entity_id
_entity_poly.type
_entity_poly.pdbx_seq_one_letter_code
_entity_poly.pdbx_strand_id
1 'polypeptide(L)'
;MTFFNKLRFSLSRRLALLFVLITIGSSGSAASLFAEIPDYVQPFSLNPVNDGIQLGLGAALSGSALICDKFVDFKNNEYNPEDWKKSDVPTFDQIFMRPYSKPLHIVGTGTTALVLAAPAIFAIMPSSEWLTIGTMYVETLLIANGLKEWTKLLVYRARPYMYFDDYPEDKLEEGDWNCSFPSGHTTLSFAGAAFTTMVFCQCFPNSNWKYAVAGASFGMAAATAVLRMASGNHFFTDVLVGALIGSAVGFAVPYLHTKTFYSKFERKSKTGQASLTPAGFSFVYNF
;
A
#
# COMPACT_ATOMS: atom_id res chain seq x y z
N MET A 1 4.18 -24.86 -30.14
CA MET A 1 3.79 -23.86 -29.10
C MET A 1 3.39 -24.51 -27.77
N THR A 2 3.88 -25.69 -27.40
CA THR A 2 3.23 -26.48 -26.35
C THR A 2 4.16 -26.93 -25.21
N PHE A 3 5.46 -27.01 -25.40
CA PHE A 3 6.35 -27.54 -24.35
C PHE A 3 6.99 -26.42 -23.49
N PHE A 4 7.42 -25.34 -24.11
CA PHE A 4 8.01 -24.18 -23.39
C PHE A 4 6.99 -23.42 -22.55
N ASN A 5 5.74 -23.31 -23.01
CA ASN A 5 4.66 -22.69 -22.23
C ASN A 5 4.29 -23.54 -20.99
N LYS A 6 4.27 -24.87 -21.09
CA LYS A 6 4.04 -25.75 -19.92
C LYS A 6 5.18 -25.67 -18.90
N LEU A 7 6.44 -25.55 -19.34
CA LEU A 7 7.59 -25.49 -18.44
C LEU A 7 7.67 -24.12 -17.73
N ARG A 8 7.36 -23.03 -18.45
CA ARG A 8 7.33 -21.66 -17.90
C ARG A 8 6.18 -21.50 -16.91
N PHE A 9 5.02 -22.11 -17.19
CA PHE A 9 3.87 -22.15 -16.30
C PHE A 9 4.15 -22.97 -15.04
N SER A 10 4.93 -24.03 -15.13
CA SER A 10 5.36 -24.86 -13.98
C SER A 10 6.36 -24.16 -13.08
N LEU A 11 7.31 -23.39 -13.64
CA LEU A 11 8.38 -22.74 -12.88
C LEU A 11 7.84 -21.52 -12.13
N SER A 12 6.97 -20.72 -12.77
CA SER A 12 6.32 -19.56 -12.12
C SER A 12 5.38 -19.98 -10.97
N ARG A 13 4.69 -21.12 -11.14
CA ARG A 13 3.90 -21.75 -10.06
C ARG A 13 4.76 -22.10 -8.84
N ARG A 14 5.96 -22.65 -9.04
CA ARG A 14 6.87 -23.06 -7.95
C ARG A 14 7.44 -21.87 -7.19
N LEU A 15 7.75 -20.75 -7.88
CA LEU A 15 8.26 -19.51 -7.26
C LEU A 15 7.18 -18.77 -6.45
N ALA A 16 5.96 -18.68 -6.98
CA ALA A 16 4.82 -18.08 -6.25
C ALA A 16 4.48 -18.85 -4.98
N LEU A 17 4.63 -20.18 -5.01
CA LEU A 17 4.43 -21.02 -3.83
C LEU A 17 5.56 -20.94 -2.82
N LEU A 18 6.79 -20.76 -3.25
CA LEU A 18 7.88 -20.53 -2.31
C LEU A 18 7.59 -19.27 -1.48
N PHE A 19 6.98 -18.24 -2.11
CA PHE A 19 6.60 -17.01 -1.42
C PHE A 19 5.42 -17.22 -0.45
N VAL A 20 4.39 -17.98 -0.84
CA VAL A 20 3.26 -18.33 0.03
C VAL A 20 3.71 -19.27 1.16
N LEU A 21 4.63 -20.19 0.91
CA LEU A 21 5.17 -21.10 1.94
C LEU A 21 6.09 -20.41 2.94
N ILE A 22 6.77 -19.33 2.56
CA ILE A 22 7.57 -18.50 3.48
C ILE A 22 6.64 -17.72 4.45
N THR A 23 5.40 -17.43 4.03
CA THR A 23 4.44 -16.68 4.85
C THR A 23 3.52 -17.57 5.69
N ILE A 24 3.38 -18.85 5.32
CA ILE A 24 2.52 -19.83 6.04
C ILE A 24 3.43 -20.93 6.57
N GLY A 25 3.83 -20.83 7.82
CA GLY A 25 4.64 -21.88 8.50
C GLY A 25 4.07 -23.27 8.33
N SER A 26 4.90 -24.16 7.85
CA SER A 26 4.84 -25.62 7.71
C SER A 26 3.76 -26.37 8.49
N SER A 27 2.71 -26.86 7.83
CA SER A 27 2.10 -28.17 8.06
C SER A 27 0.97 -28.45 7.05
N GLY A 28 1.32 -28.91 5.89
CA GLY A 28 0.36 -29.37 4.89
C GLY A 28 1.07 -29.70 3.58
N SER A 29 0.77 -30.84 2.98
CA SER A 29 1.39 -31.28 1.73
C SER A 29 1.19 -30.23 0.65
N ALA A 30 2.27 -29.61 0.21
CA ALA A 30 2.28 -28.58 -0.85
C ALA A 30 1.58 -29.05 -2.15
N ALA A 31 1.48 -30.36 -2.37
CA ALA A 31 0.83 -30.94 -3.54
C ALA A 31 -0.70 -30.77 -3.56
N SER A 32 -1.36 -30.73 -2.39
CA SER A 32 -2.82 -30.52 -2.31
C SER A 32 -3.21 -29.04 -2.54
N LEU A 33 -2.30 -28.12 -2.26
CA LEU A 33 -2.48 -26.69 -2.47
C LEU A 33 -2.57 -26.31 -3.97
N PHE A 34 -2.07 -27.16 -4.86
CA PHE A 34 -2.04 -26.91 -6.31
C PHE A 34 -3.21 -27.52 -7.09
N ALA A 35 -3.97 -28.40 -6.47
CA ALA A 35 -5.04 -29.12 -7.18
C ALA A 35 -6.24 -28.23 -7.53
N GLU A 36 -6.39 -27.08 -6.85
CA GLU A 36 -7.51 -26.17 -7.00
C GLU A 36 -7.06 -24.72 -7.27
N ILE A 37 -6.41 -24.45 -8.43
CA ILE A 37 -6.45 -23.08 -8.94
C ILE A 37 -7.84 -22.89 -9.53
N PRO A 38 -8.69 -22.04 -8.90
CA PRO A 38 -10.06 -21.86 -9.33
C PRO A 38 -10.10 -21.18 -10.70
N ASP A 39 -11.26 -21.23 -11.34
CA ASP A 39 -11.54 -20.57 -12.59
C ASP A 39 -11.15 -19.09 -12.50
N TYR A 40 -10.10 -18.75 -13.25
CA TYR A 40 -9.64 -17.38 -13.39
C TYR A 40 -10.66 -16.54 -14.17
N VAL A 41 -10.99 -15.40 -13.62
CA VAL A 41 -11.80 -14.38 -14.29
C VAL A 41 -10.93 -13.16 -14.59
N GLN A 42 -11.17 -12.51 -15.72
CA GLN A 42 -10.51 -11.25 -16.11
C GLN A 42 -11.40 -10.04 -15.77
N PRO A 43 -11.36 -9.50 -14.55
CA PRO A 43 -12.26 -8.45 -14.09
C PRO A 43 -11.79 -7.05 -14.45
N PHE A 44 -10.50 -6.87 -14.74
CA PHE A 44 -9.88 -5.57 -14.93
C PHE A 44 -9.65 -5.24 -16.42
N SER A 45 -9.56 -3.95 -16.70
CA SER A 45 -9.15 -3.43 -18.01
C SER A 45 -8.46 -2.09 -17.82
N LEU A 46 -7.43 -1.84 -18.64
CA LEU A 46 -6.81 -0.52 -18.74
C LEU A 46 -7.70 0.40 -19.60
N ASN A 47 -7.73 1.64 -19.20
CA ASN A 47 -8.36 2.72 -19.95
C ASN A 47 -7.40 3.91 -19.97
N PRO A 48 -6.88 4.32 -21.16
CA PRO A 48 -5.81 5.34 -21.24
C PRO A 48 -6.14 6.65 -20.53
N VAL A 49 -7.41 7.04 -20.46
CA VAL A 49 -7.84 8.27 -19.77
C VAL A 49 -7.79 8.07 -18.26
N ASN A 50 -8.37 6.97 -17.75
CA ASN A 50 -8.37 6.67 -16.32
C ASN A 50 -6.94 6.45 -15.80
N ASP A 51 -6.15 5.64 -16.52
CA ASP A 51 -4.77 5.34 -16.15
C ASP A 51 -3.89 6.60 -16.23
N GLY A 52 -4.09 7.43 -17.26
CA GLY A 52 -3.41 8.72 -17.39
C GLY A 52 -3.72 9.67 -16.24
N ILE A 53 -4.99 9.73 -15.78
CA ILE A 53 -5.40 10.53 -14.62
C ILE A 53 -4.77 9.97 -13.35
N GLN A 54 -4.84 8.67 -13.09
CA GLN A 54 -4.33 8.07 -11.86
C GLN A 54 -2.80 8.13 -11.77
N LEU A 55 -2.09 7.80 -12.85
CA LEU A 55 -0.63 7.94 -12.93
C LEU A 55 -0.20 9.40 -12.81
N GLY A 56 -0.89 10.30 -13.51
CA GLY A 56 -0.63 11.73 -13.44
C GLY A 56 -0.86 12.29 -12.04
N LEU A 57 -1.97 11.93 -11.38
CA LEU A 57 -2.27 12.33 -10.01
C LEU A 57 -1.22 11.78 -9.04
N GLY A 58 -0.90 10.49 -9.13
CA GLY A 58 0.09 9.84 -8.27
C GLY A 58 1.49 10.44 -8.44
N ALA A 59 1.90 10.68 -9.69
CA ALA A 59 3.18 11.32 -9.99
C ALA A 59 3.21 12.78 -9.51
N ALA A 60 2.13 13.53 -9.70
CA ALA A 60 2.02 14.91 -9.23
C ALA A 60 2.08 14.99 -7.69
N LEU A 61 1.31 14.14 -6.99
CA LEU A 61 1.31 14.09 -5.52
C LEU A 61 2.69 13.70 -4.97
N SER A 62 3.26 12.59 -5.46
CA SER A 62 4.57 12.14 -4.99
C SER A 62 5.71 13.07 -5.39
N GLY A 63 5.71 13.55 -6.63
CA GLY A 63 6.75 14.42 -7.14
C GLY A 63 6.71 15.82 -6.49
N SER A 64 5.52 16.42 -6.34
CA SER A 64 5.40 17.72 -5.66
C SER A 64 5.79 17.63 -4.19
N ALA A 65 5.44 16.53 -3.49
CA ALA A 65 5.86 16.34 -2.11
C ALA A 65 7.39 16.27 -1.98
N LEU A 66 8.09 15.55 -2.87
CA LEU A 66 9.57 15.49 -2.91
C LEU A 66 10.20 16.87 -3.18
N ILE A 67 9.61 17.64 -4.11
CA ILE A 67 10.07 18.99 -4.42
C ILE A 67 9.86 19.90 -3.20
N CYS A 68 8.69 19.87 -2.60
CA CYS A 68 8.37 20.67 -1.44
C CYS A 68 9.26 20.32 -0.24
N ASP A 69 9.48 19.05 0.04
CA ASP A 69 10.36 18.59 1.14
C ASP A 69 11.80 19.10 0.97
N LYS A 70 12.27 19.21 -0.28
CA LYS A 70 13.65 19.64 -0.58
C LYS A 70 13.84 21.14 -0.63
N PHE A 71 12.84 21.89 -1.13
CA PHE A 71 13.00 23.32 -1.46
C PHE A 71 12.19 24.26 -0.58
N VAL A 72 11.21 23.75 0.16
CA VAL A 72 10.36 24.53 1.05
C VAL A 72 10.59 24.07 2.47
N ASP A 73 11.18 24.92 3.27
CA ASP A 73 11.34 24.64 4.70
C ASP A 73 9.98 24.82 5.41
N PHE A 74 9.15 23.78 5.36
CA PHE A 74 7.91 23.71 6.12
C PHE A 74 8.15 23.42 7.60
N LYS A 75 9.40 23.07 7.95
CA LYS A 75 9.77 22.54 9.25
C LYS A 75 10.76 23.51 9.86
N ASN A 76 10.40 24.13 10.97
CA ASN A 76 11.42 24.72 11.82
C ASN A 76 12.24 23.56 12.39
N ASN A 77 13.40 23.29 11.77
CA ASN A 77 14.25 22.14 12.11
C ASN A 77 15.11 22.38 13.37
N GLU A 78 14.84 23.44 14.11
CA GLU A 78 15.51 23.66 15.41
C GLU A 78 14.97 22.64 16.42
N TYR A 79 15.79 21.65 16.71
CA TYR A 79 15.54 20.70 17.79
C TYR A 79 15.83 21.39 19.14
N ASN A 80 14.81 21.50 19.99
CA ASN A 80 14.94 21.91 21.37
C ASN A 80 14.37 20.81 22.26
N PRO A 81 15.20 20.08 23.05
CA PRO A 81 14.74 19.02 23.93
C PRO A 81 13.66 19.44 24.93
N GLU A 82 13.65 20.72 25.34
CA GLU A 82 12.69 21.24 26.32
C GLU A 82 11.25 21.31 25.78
N ASP A 83 11.08 21.29 24.45
CA ASP A 83 9.77 21.38 23.80
C ASP A 83 9.00 20.06 23.82
N TRP A 84 9.63 18.93 24.19
CA TRP A 84 9.04 17.60 24.06
C TRP A 84 8.71 16.99 25.42
N LYS A 85 7.49 17.22 25.91
CA LYS A 85 7.00 16.62 27.16
C LYS A 85 6.05 15.47 26.87
N LYS A 86 6.24 14.33 27.52
CA LYS A 86 5.33 13.17 27.41
C LYS A 86 3.88 13.54 27.75
N SER A 87 3.68 14.54 28.60
CA SER A 87 2.36 15.06 28.96
C SER A 87 1.58 15.65 27.76
N ASP A 88 2.28 16.10 26.73
CA ASP A 88 1.68 16.78 25.57
C ASP A 88 1.19 15.79 24.50
N VAL A 89 1.59 14.52 24.66
CA VAL A 89 1.13 13.42 23.82
C VAL A 89 -0.23 12.93 24.30
N PRO A 90 -1.24 12.70 23.42
CA PRO A 90 -2.52 12.14 23.81
C PRO A 90 -2.38 10.83 24.59
N THR A 91 -3.16 10.64 25.64
CA THR A 91 -3.00 9.52 26.61
C THR A 91 -3.01 8.14 25.94
N PHE A 92 -3.84 7.93 24.93
CA PHE A 92 -3.89 6.65 24.21
C PHE A 92 -2.63 6.40 23.37
N ASP A 93 -1.94 7.43 22.88
CA ASP A 93 -0.65 7.30 22.20
C ASP A 93 0.51 7.09 23.18
N GLN A 94 0.43 7.68 24.39
CA GLN A 94 1.45 7.49 25.45
C GLN A 94 1.64 6.02 25.82
N ILE A 95 0.56 5.22 25.82
CA ILE A 95 0.59 3.78 26.16
C ILE A 95 1.53 3.00 25.21
N PHE A 96 1.64 3.42 23.96
CA PHE A 96 2.42 2.76 22.92
C PHE A 96 3.81 3.37 22.70
N MET A 97 4.17 4.44 23.42
CA MET A 97 5.50 5.06 23.30
C MET A 97 6.59 4.09 23.74
N ARG A 98 7.65 4.01 22.95
CA ARG A 98 8.82 3.17 23.22
C ARG A 98 10.09 3.93 22.82
N PRO A 99 11.23 3.66 23.49
CA PRO A 99 12.52 4.12 23.02
C PRO A 99 12.86 3.48 21.67
N TYR A 100 13.83 4.05 20.97
CA TYR A 100 14.25 3.54 19.67
C TYR A 100 14.86 2.14 19.75
N SER A 101 14.46 1.26 18.86
CA SER A 101 15.02 -0.08 18.72
C SER A 101 15.40 -0.36 17.25
N LYS A 102 16.70 -0.31 16.96
CA LYS A 102 17.25 -0.58 15.62
C LYS A 102 16.91 -1.99 15.09
N PRO A 103 16.98 -3.08 15.89
CA PRO A 103 16.57 -4.40 15.40
C PRO A 103 15.11 -4.45 14.97
N LEU A 104 14.18 -3.92 15.77
CA LEU A 104 12.76 -3.89 15.43
C LEU A 104 12.47 -2.97 14.24
N HIS A 105 13.22 -1.87 14.09
CA HIS A 105 13.15 -1.02 12.91
C HIS A 105 13.51 -1.79 11.63
N ILE A 106 14.62 -2.54 11.65
CA ILE A 106 15.07 -3.34 10.49
C ILE A 106 14.03 -4.43 10.15
N VAL A 107 13.52 -5.15 11.14
CA VAL A 107 12.49 -6.18 10.93
C VAL A 107 11.21 -5.56 10.36
N GLY A 108 10.78 -4.39 10.88
CA GLY A 108 9.63 -3.67 10.37
C GLY A 108 9.79 -3.21 8.92
N THR A 109 10.99 -2.80 8.52
CA THR A 109 11.31 -2.48 7.12
C THR A 109 11.27 -3.73 6.25
N GLY A 110 11.80 -4.86 6.74
CA GLY A 110 11.75 -6.15 6.05
C GLY A 110 10.32 -6.65 5.84
N THR A 111 9.44 -6.54 6.84
CA THR A 111 8.03 -6.90 6.69
C THR A 111 7.31 -6.01 5.68
N THR A 112 7.61 -4.72 5.63
CA THR A 112 7.11 -3.82 4.58
C THR A 112 7.52 -4.30 3.19
N ALA A 113 8.79 -4.63 2.99
CA ALA A 113 9.29 -5.12 1.71
C ALA A 113 8.59 -6.42 1.28
N LEU A 114 8.33 -7.33 2.22
CA LEU A 114 7.59 -8.58 1.94
C LEU A 114 6.15 -8.29 1.48
N VAL A 115 5.44 -7.39 2.14
CA VAL A 115 4.08 -7.02 1.73
C VAL A 115 4.06 -6.33 0.37
N LEU A 116 5.02 -5.45 0.10
CA LEU A 116 5.15 -4.79 -1.21
C LEU A 116 5.50 -5.78 -2.33
N ALA A 117 6.15 -6.89 -2.00
CA ALA A 117 6.41 -7.96 -2.95
C ALA A 117 5.24 -8.96 -3.11
N ALA A 118 4.21 -8.89 -2.26
CA ALA A 118 3.08 -9.83 -2.30
C ALA A 118 2.36 -9.90 -3.67
N PRO A 119 2.19 -8.80 -4.45
CA PRO A 119 1.60 -8.88 -5.78
C PRO A 119 2.38 -9.75 -6.78
N ALA A 120 3.63 -10.15 -6.47
CA ALA A 120 4.36 -11.13 -7.29
C ALA A 120 3.63 -12.48 -7.40
N ILE A 121 2.70 -12.80 -6.50
CA ILE A 121 1.81 -13.97 -6.60
C ILE A 121 1.05 -13.98 -7.94
N PHE A 122 0.74 -12.81 -8.50
CA PHE A 122 0.02 -12.69 -9.77
C PHE A 122 0.86 -13.06 -10.99
N ALA A 123 2.18 -13.33 -10.83
CA ALA A 123 3.00 -13.92 -11.90
C ALA A 123 2.51 -15.31 -12.35
N ILE A 124 1.66 -15.98 -11.57
CA ILE A 124 0.98 -17.24 -11.95
C ILE A 124 -0.11 -17.03 -13.03
N MET A 125 -0.61 -15.80 -13.17
CA MET A 125 -1.66 -15.45 -14.12
C MET A 125 -1.12 -15.38 -15.56
N PRO A 126 -1.99 -15.38 -16.58
CA PRO A 126 -1.57 -15.18 -17.96
C PRO A 126 -0.77 -13.90 -18.13
N SER A 127 0.28 -13.93 -18.93
CA SER A 127 1.16 -12.76 -19.16
C SER A 127 0.45 -11.54 -19.73
N SER A 128 -0.71 -11.73 -20.39
CA SER A 128 -1.60 -10.65 -20.85
C SER A 128 -2.10 -9.75 -19.71
N GLU A 129 -2.16 -10.27 -18.47
CA GLU A 129 -2.64 -9.53 -17.32
C GLU A 129 -1.55 -8.73 -16.61
N TRP A 130 -0.29 -9.07 -16.84
CA TRP A 130 0.81 -8.48 -16.09
C TRP A 130 0.92 -6.97 -16.26
N LEU A 131 0.66 -6.48 -17.48
CA LEU A 131 0.65 -5.03 -17.73
C LEU A 131 -0.46 -4.35 -16.95
N THR A 132 -1.67 -4.91 -16.98
CA THR A 132 -2.83 -4.35 -16.25
C THR A 132 -2.58 -4.31 -14.74
N ILE A 133 -2.16 -5.44 -14.17
CA ILE A 133 -1.89 -5.53 -12.73
C ILE A 133 -0.72 -4.64 -12.33
N GLY A 134 0.34 -4.63 -13.13
CA GLY A 134 1.52 -3.79 -12.89
C GLY A 134 1.19 -2.30 -12.91
N THR A 135 0.40 -1.84 -13.89
CA THR A 135 -0.06 -0.44 -13.97
C THR A 135 -0.87 -0.06 -12.75
N MET A 136 -1.91 -0.82 -12.42
CA MET A 136 -2.72 -0.59 -11.21
C MET A 136 -1.88 -0.56 -9.92
N TYR A 137 -0.84 -1.42 -9.85
CA TYR A 137 0.01 -1.45 -8.66
C TYR A 137 0.90 -0.21 -8.56
N VAL A 138 1.48 0.24 -9.68
CA VAL A 138 2.26 1.48 -9.72
C VAL A 138 1.39 2.69 -9.33
N GLU A 139 0.18 2.79 -9.86
CA GLU A 139 -0.79 3.83 -9.48
C GLU A 139 -1.10 3.81 -7.99
N THR A 140 -1.36 2.62 -7.44
CA THR A 140 -1.62 2.43 -6.01
C THR A 140 -0.46 2.95 -5.17
N LEU A 141 0.77 2.56 -5.51
CA LEU A 141 1.95 2.98 -4.75
C LEU A 141 2.23 4.48 -4.88
N LEU A 142 2.10 5.04 -6.07
CA LEU A 142 2.33 6.48 -6.29
C LEU A 142 1.31 7.33 -5.54
N ILE A 143 0.01 6.98 -5.59
CA ILE A 143 -1.03 7.73 -4.90
C ILE A 143 -0.88 7.59 -3.39
N ALA A 144 -0.69 6.36 -2.87
CA ALA A 144 -0.51 6.13 -1.43
C ALA A 144 0.76 6.84 -0.91
N ASN A 145 1.86 6.79 -1.67
CA ASN A 145 3.08 7.50 -1.33
C ASN A 145 2.87 9.01 -1.31
N GLY A 146 2.25 9.57 -2.35
CA GLY A 146 2.00 11.01 -2.41
C GLY A 146 1.13 11.50 -1.27
N LEU A 147 0.04 10.80 -0.96
CA LEU A 147 -0.84 11.16 0.17
C LEU A 147 -0.10 11.12 1.51
N LYS A 148 0.70 10.09 1.76
CA LYS A 148 1.47 10.02 3.02
C LYS A 148 2.53 11.10 3.13
N GLU A 149 3.25 11.42 2.03
CA GLU A 149 4.30 12.44 2.06
C GLU A 149 3.69 13.84 2.26
N TRP A 150 2.63 14.20 1.54
CA TRP A 150 1.92 15.45 1.80
C TRP A 150 1.40 15.55 3.23
N THR A 151 0.86 14.47 3.78
CA THR A 151 0.40 14.47 5.17
C THR A 151 1.56 14.68 6.14
N LYS A 152 2.73 14.10 5.89
CA LYS A 152 3.95 14.34 6.70
C LYS A 152 4.41 15.79 6.65
N LEU A 153 4.37 16.42 5.47
CA LEU A 153 4.74 17.81 5.29
C LEU A 153 3.79 18.78 6.01
N LEU A 154 2.51 18.42 6.10
CA LEU A 154 1.48 19.26 6.72
C LEU A 154 1.36 19.04 8.24
N VAL A 155 1.69 17.83 8.72
CA VAL A 155 1.56 17.45 10.13
C VAL A 155 2.94 17.27 10.74
N TYR A 156 3.37 18.30 11.45
CA TYR A 156 4.63 18.32 12.17
C TYR A 156 4.49 17.54 13.47
N ARG A 157 5.08 16.33 13.56
CA ARG A 157 4.97 15.50 14.75
C ARG A 157 6.28 14.78 15.03
N ALA A 158 6.86 15.05 16.23
CA ALA A 158 8.03 14.32 16.69
C ALA A 158 7.73 12.82 16.86
N ARG A 159 8.72 11.99 16.60
CA ARG A 159 8.61 10.54 16.78
C ARG A 159 8.63 10.16 18.27
N PRO A 160 8.00 9.03 18.68
CA PRO A 160 7.95 8.58 20.06
C PRO A 160 9.33 8.51 20.73
N TYR A 161 10.37 8.06 20.02
CA TYR A 161 11.71 7.92 20.58
C TYR A 161 12.34 9.27 21.02
N MET A 162 11.90 10.40 20.46
CA MET A 162 12.38 11.73 20.83
C MET A 162 12.00 12.16 22.26
N TYR A 163 11.06 11.46 22.88
CA TYR A 163 10.62 11.71 24.26
C TYR A 163 11.36 10.87 25.29
N PHE A 164 12.47 10.22 24.91
CA PHE A 164 13.34 9.41 25.76
C PHE A 164 14.76 9.95 25.71
N ASP A 165 15.51 9.82 26.83
CA ASP A 165 16.85 10.38 26.95
C ASP A 165 17.88 9.73 26.00
N ASP A 166 17.69 8.44 25.65
CA ASP A 166 18.57 7.64 24.79
C ASP A 166 18.11 7.64 23.31
N TYR A 167 17.73 8.78 22.76
CA TYR A 167 17.45 8.83 21.33
C TYR A 167 18.74 8.80 20.49
N PRO A 168 18.75 8.14 19.32
CA PRO A 168 19.95 8.04 18.50
C PRO A 168 20.24 9.38 17.78
N GLU A 169 21.45 9.92 17.96
CA GLU A 169 21.86 11.20 17.39
C GLU A 169 21.83 11.18 15.85
N ASP A 170 22.15 10.02 15.22
CA ASP A 170 22.05 9.83 13.77
C ASP A 170 20.63 10.11 13.22
N LYS A 171 19.59 9.91 14.03
CA LYS A 171 18.21 10.22 13.66
C LYS A 171 17.88 11.72 13.64
N LEU A 172 18.60 12.52 14.37
CA LEU A 172 18.51 13.97 14.29
C LEU A 172 19.13 14.48 12.98
N GLU A 173 20.32 13.97 12.65
CA GLU A 173 21.05 14.32 11.44
C GLU A 173 20.27 13.92 10.16
N GLU A 174 19.57 12.78 10.19
CA GLU A 174 18.69 12.34 9.08
C GLU A 174 17.49 13.29 8.85
N GLY A 175 17.11 14.15 9.80
CA GLY A 175 16.04 15.12 9.66
C GLY A 175 14.62 14.53 9.59
N ASP A 176 14.44 13.22 9.89
CA ASP A 176 13.15 12.52 9.83
C ASP A 176 12.46 12.37 11.21
N TRP A 177 13.11 12.90 12.25
CA TRP A 177 12.65 12.80 13.65
C TRP A 177 11.30 13.46 13.93
N ASN A 178 10.91 14.45 13.14
CA ASN A 178 9.66 15.22 13.24
C ASN A 178 8.60 14.85 12.20
N CYS A 179 8.80 13.75 11.46
CA CYS A 179 7.91 13.23 10.43
C CYS A 179 7.23 11.93 10.86
N SER A 180 6.67 11.90 12.09
CA SER A 180 6.04 10.70 12.62
C SER A 180 4.70 10.38 11.94
N PHE A 181 3.89 11.37 11.61
CA PHE A 181 2.52 11.18 11.12
C PHE A 181 2.39 11.42 9.62
N PRO A 182 1.77 10.49 8.87
CA PRO A 182 1.41 9.14 9.26
C PRO A 182 2.58 8.17 9.10
N SER A 183 2.43 6.93 9.59
CA SER A 183 3.45 5.88 9.40
C SER A 183 3.57 5.46 7.94
N GLY A 184 4.68 5.82 7.28
CA GLY A 184 4.90 5.51 5.86
C GLY A 184 5.00 4.02 5.56
N HIS A 185 5.71 3.25 6.41
CA HIS A 185 5.80 1.79 6.30
C HIS A 185 4.41 1.15 6.42
N THR A 186 3.59 1.62 7.37
CA THR A 186 2.22 1.11 7.54
C THR A 186 1.34 1.48 6.35
N THR A 187 1.41 2.72 5.86
CA THR A 187 0.64 3.17 4.69
C THR A 187 0.91 2.28 3.48
N LEU A 188 2.19 2.07 3.14
CA LEU A 188 2.57 1.27 1.99
C LEU A 188 2.26 -0.22 2.19
N SER A 189 2.46 -0.76 3.40
CA SER A 189 2.10 -2.16 3.69
C SER A 189 0.60 -2.39 3.56
N PHE A 190 -0.24 -1.51 4.10
CA PHE A 190 -1.69 -1.66 3.96
C PHE A 190 -2.18 -1.41 2.54
N ALA A 191 -1.53 -0.55 1.76
CA ALA A 191 -1.82 -0.37 0.34
C ALA A 191 -1.50 -1.65 -0.45
N GLY A 192 -0.34 -2.27 -0.24
CA GLY A 192 0.04 -3.53 -0.87
C GLY A 192 -0.87 -4.69 -0.45
N ALA A 193 -1.23 -4.79 0.83
CA ALA A 193 -2.13 -5.83 1.34
C ALA A 193 -3.55 -5.70 0.76
N ALA A 194 -4.10 -4.49 0.74
CA ALA A 194 -5.43 -4.21 0.18
C ALA A 194 -5.45 -4.45 -1.33
N PHE A 195 -4.43 -3.99 -2.06
CA PHE A 195 -4.27 -4.26 -3.48
C PHE A 195 -4.24 -5.76 -3.78
N THR A 196 -3.34 -6.50 -3.11
CA THR A 196 -3.20 -7.96 -3.29
C THR A 196 -4.51 -8.68 -3.02
N THR A 197 -5.18 -8.32 -1.92
CA THR A 197 -6.48 -8.89 -1.54
C THR A 197 -7.55 -8.60 -2.59
N MET A 198 -7.67 -7.34 -3.00
CA MET A 198 -8.70 -6.92 -3.97
C MET A 198 -8.51 -7.60 -5.32
N VAL A 199 -7.28 -7.59 -5.85
CA VAL A 199 -6.98 -8.23 -7.14
C VAL A 199 -7.24 -9.73 -7.06
N PHE A 200 -6.79 -10.40 -6.00
CA PHE A 200 -7.02 -11.85 -5.84
C PHE A 200 -8.52 -12.18 -5.77
N CYS A 201 -9.28 -11.46 -4.94
CA CYS A 201 -10.72 -11.70 -4.78
C CYS A 201 -11.50 -11.49 -6.09
N GLN A 202 -11.10 -10.52 -6.90
CA GLN A 202 -11.75 -10.23 -8.17
C GLN A 202 -11.36 -11.25 -9.26
N CYS A 203 -10.11 -11.68 -9.30
CA CYS A 203 -9.62 -12.64 -10.28
C CYS A 203 -10.04 -14.09 -9.99
N PHE A 204 -10.25 -14.42 -8.71
CA PHE A 204 -10.58 -15.77 -8.24
C PHE A 204 -11.78 -15.75 -7.29
N PRO A 205 -12.96 -15.30 -7.72
CA PRO A 205 -14.10 -15.04 -6.85
C PRO A 205 -14.65 -16.29 -6.14
N ASN A 206 -14.51 -17.46 -6.77
CA ASN A 206 -14.99 -18.75 -6.24
C ASN A 206 -13.94 -19.48 -5.38
N SER A 207 -12.71 -18.95 -5.29
CA SER A 207 -11.64 -19.57 -4.53
C SER A 207 -11.74 -19.26 -3.04
N ASN A 208 -11.62 -20.30 -2.21
CA ASN A 208 -11.47 -20.13 -0.77
C ASN A 208 -10.10 -19.58 -0.36
N TRP A 209 -9.10 -19.62 -1.26
CA TRP A 209 -7.79 -19.03 -1.04
C TRP A 209 -7.84 -17.52 -0.82
N LYS A 210 -8.89 -16.82 -1.26
CA LYS A 210 -9.10 -15.39 -1.00
C LYS A 210 -9.01 -15.03 0.48
N TYR A 211 -9.49 -15.90 1.37
CA TYR A 211 -9.42 -15.69 2.82
C TYR A 211 -7.99 -15.85 3.35
N ALA A 212 -7.25 -16.83 2.83
CA ALA A 212 -5.85 -17.04 3.20
C ALA A 212 -4.96 -15.89 2.69
N VAL A 213 -5.16 -15.44 1.45
CA VAL A 213 -4.43 -14.30 0.87
C VAL A 213 -4.73 -13.01 1.65
N ALA A 214 -6.00 -12.74 1.95
CA ALA A 214 -6.39 -11.58 2.75
C ALA A 214 -5.77 -11.65 4.15
N GLY A 215 -5.91 -12.79 4.85
CA GLY A 215 -5.38 -12.98 6.19
C GLY A 215 -3.86 -12.84 6.24
N ALA A 216 -3.12 -13.43 5.29
CA ALA A 216 -1.67 -13.33 5.22
C ALA A 216 -1.22 -11.89 4.90
N SER A 217 -1.82 -11.24 3.91
CA SER A 217 -1.45 -9.88 3.49
C SER A 217 -1.73 -8.86 4.60
N PHE A 218 -2.94 -8.84 5.14
CA PHE A 218 -3.29 -7.92 6.23
C PHE A 218 -2.63 -8.28 7.56
N GLY A 219 -2.41 -9.57 7.84
CA GLY A 219 -1.66 -10.01 9.01
C GLY A 219 -0.22 -9.51 8.99
N MET A 220 0.45 -9.59 7.84
CA MET A 220 1.81 -9.06 7.67
C MET A 220 1.84 -7.52 7.73
N ALA A 221 0.85 -6.84 7.15
CA ALA A 221 0.74 -5.38 7.24
C ALA A 221 0.49 -4.92 8.70
N ALA A 222 -0.33 -5.65 9.45
CA ALA A 222 -0.55 -5.42 10.88
C ALA A 222 0.73 -5.67 11.70
N ALA A 223 1.48 -6.73 11.39
CA ALA A 223 2.79 -6.98 12.01
C ALA A 223 3.75 -5.82 11.74
N THR A 224 3.78 -5.27 10.52
CA THR A 224 4.54 -4.04 10.22
C THR A 224 4.10 -2.90 11.14
N ALA A 225 2.81 -2.62 11.26
CA ALA A 225 2.30 -1.55 12.13
C ALA A 225 2.75 -1.72 13.59
N VAL A 226 2.63 -2.94 14.14
CA VAL A 226 3.08 -3.26 15.49
C VAL A 226 4.60 -3.05 15.65
N LEU A 227 5.39 -3.51 14.69
CA LEU A 227 6.85 -3.33 14.70
C LEU A 227 7.26 -1.86 14.61
N ARG A 228 6.51 -1.02 13.88
CA ARG A 228 6.77 0.42 13.83
C ARG A 228 6.50 1.12 15.16
N MET A 229 5.47 0.70 15.89
CA MET A 229 5.23 1.18 17.27
C MET A 229 6.28 0.64 18.24
N ALA A 230 6.53 -0.66 18.22
CA ALA A 230 7.47 -1.31 19.11
C ALA A 230 8.92 -0.81 18.96
N SER A 231 9.29 -0.37 17.74
CA SER A 231 10.60 0.22 17.46
C SER A 231 10.71 1.70 17.85
N GLY A 232 9.68 2.30 18.45
CA GLY A 232 9.68 3.71 18.87
C GLY A 232 9.54 4.71 17.72
N ASN A 233 9.34 4.26 16.49
CA ASN A 233 9.29 5.14 15.33
C ASN A 233 7.94 5.86 15.14
N HIS A 234 6.83 5.25 15.60
CA HIS A 234 5.48 5.76 15.36
C HIS A 234 4.57 5.55 16.56
N PHE A 235 3.62 6.45 16.74
CA PHE A 235 2.52 6.32 17.66
C PHE A 235 1.41 5.41 17.11
N PHE A 236 0.47 5.03 17.95
CA PHE A 236 -0.71 4.25 17.53
C PHE A 236 -1.53 4.99 16.46
N THR A 237 -1.77 6.29 16.65
CA THR A 237 -2.51 7.09 15.65
C THR A 237 -1.80 7.22 14.33
N ASP A 238 -0.46 7.26 14.31
CA ASP A 238 0.30 7.31 13.06
C ASP A 238 0.09 6.04 12.22
N VAL A 239 0.09 4.87 12.88
CA VAL A 239 -0.12 3.60 12.20
C VAL A 239 -1.58 3.39 11.81
N LEU A 240 -2.52 3.84 12.65
CA LEU A 240 -3.95 3.75 12.36
C LEU A 240 -4.31 4.55 11.10
N VAL A 241 -3.88 5.81 11.03
CA VAL A 241 -4.15 6.66 9.86
C VAL A 241 -3.39 6.14 8.63
N GLY A 242 -2.14 5.67 8.80
CA GLY A 242 -1.40 5.01 7.73
C GLY A 242 -2.14 3.80 7.18
N ALA A 243 -2.68 2.94 8.04
CA ALA A 243 -3.48 1.78 7.64
C ALA A 243 -4.75 2.18 6.87
N LEU A 244 -5.45 3.22 7.32
CA LEU A 244 -6.66 3.72 6.65
C LEU A 244 -6.35 4.28 5.26
N ILE A 245 -5.34 5.16 5.13
CA ILE A 245 -4.93 5.71 3.84
C ILE A 245 -4.50 4.60 2.90
N GLY A 246 -3.60 3.71 3.34
CA GLY A 246 -3.10 2.60 2.53
C GLY A 246 -4.21 1.68 2.06
N SER A 247 -5.09 1.24 2.97
CA SER A 247 -6.22 0.36 2.61
C SER A 247 -7.18 1.04 1.64
N ALA A 248 -7.53 2.31 1.88
CA ALA A 248 -8.44 3.04 1.00
C ALA A 248 -7.91 3.11 -0.43
N VAL A 249 -6.63 3.47 -0.61
CA VAL A 249 -6.00 3.55 -1.94
C VAL A 249 -5.85 2.16 -2.56
N GLY A 250 -5.39 1.17 -1.78
CA GLY A 250 -5.18 -0.20 -2.26
C GLY A 250 -6.45 -0.92 -2.71
N PHE A 251 -7.62 -0.56 -2.18
CA PHE A 251 -8.91 -1.03 -2.67
C PHE A 251 -9.46 -0.16 -3.81
N ALA A 252 -9.34 1.17 -3.69
CA ALA A 252 -9.96 2.10 -4.64
C ALA A 252 -9.35 1.98 -6.05
N VAL A 253 -8.02 1.94 -6.16
CA VAL A 253 -7.36 1.90 -7.47
C VAL A 253 -7.77 0.66 -8.28
N PRO A 254 -7.66 -0.58 -7.80
CA PRO A 254 -8.15 -1.73 -8.57
C PRO A 254 -9.66 -1.69 -8.82
N TYR A 255 -10.46 -1.16 -7.88
CA TYR A 255 -11.91 -1.02 -8.08
C TYR A 255 -12.24 -0.14 -9.28
N LEU A 256 -11.52 0.98 -9.44
CA LEU A 256 -11.68 1.89 -10.58
C LEU A 256 -11.30 1.27 -11.94
N HIS A 257 -10.56 0.16 -11.94
CA HIS A 257 -10.19 -0.61 -13.15
C HIS A 257 -11.13 -1.78 -13.41
N THR A 258 -12.16 -2.02 -12.58
CA THR A 258 -13.10 -3.12 -12.83
C THR A 258 -14.00 -2.83 -14.02
N LYS A 259 -14.21 -3.85 -14.88
CA LYS A 259 -15.18 -3.78 -15.99
C LYS A 259 -16.59 -3.41 -15.51
N THR A 260 -16.94 -3.82 -14.28
CA THR A 260 -18.21 -3.46 -13.65
C THR A 260 -18.30 -1.96 -13.36
N PHE A 261 -17.22 -1.32 -12.93
CA PHE A 261 -17.18 0.14 -12.73
C PHE A 261 -17.40 0.86 -14.06
N TYR A 262 -16.65 0.48 -15.12
CA TYR A 262 -16.78 1.10 -16.44
C TYR A 262 -18.19 0.93 -17.02
N SER A 263 -18.78 -0.26 -16.93
CA SER A 263 -20.13 -0.50 -17.45
C SER A 263 -21.22 0.33 -16.76
N LYS A 264 -21.07 0.55 -15.44
CA LYS A 264 -21.97 1.43 -14.69
C LYS A 264 -21.78 2.90 -15.08
N PHE A 265 -20.54 3.31 -15.29
CA PHE A 265 -20.20 4.66 -15.70
C PHE A 265 -20.75 4.98 -17.11
N GLU A 266 -20.52 4.08 -18.08
CA GLU A 266 -21.07 4.22 -19.44
C GLU A 266 -22.59 4.25 -19.46
N ARG A 267 -23.27 3.46 -18.63
CA ARG A 267 -24.74 3.49 -18.50
C ARG A 267 -25.22 4.84 -18.02
N LYS A 268 -24.58 5.43 -17.02
CA LYS A 268 -24.90 6.78 -16.54
C LYS A 268 -24.65 7.84 -17.61
N SER A 269 -23.58 7.69 -18.38
CA SER A 269 -23.27 8.59 -19.51
C SER A 269 -24.35 8.57 -20.60
N LYS A 270 -24.85 7.38 -20.96
CA LYS A 270 -25.92 7.23 -21.94
C LYS A 270 -27.29 7.77 -21.47
N THR A 271 -27.48 7.89 -20.14
CA THR A 271 -28.68 8.52 -19.57
C THR A 271 -28.54 10.04 -19.39
N GLY A 272 -27.53 10.67 -19.96
CA GLY A 272 -27.40 12.13 -20.06
C GLY A 272 -26.80 12.83 -18.87
N GLN A 273 -26.17 12.12 -17.93
CA GLN A 273 -25.68 12.72 -16.70
C GLN A 273 -24.15 12.87 -16.57
N ALA A 274 -23.34 12.18 -17.34
CA ALA A 274 -21.89 12.39 -17.42
C ALA A 274 -21.28 11.61 -18.59
N SER A 275 -20.39 12.20 -19.37
CA SER A 275 -19.58 11.51 -20.38
C SER A 275 -18.09 11.72 -20.11
N LEU A 276 -17.31 10.62 -20.14
CA LEU A 276 -15.87 10.67 -20.30
C LEU A 276 -15.57 10.64 -21.79
N THR A 277 -15.15 11.76 -22.34
CA THR A 277 -14.64 11.81 -23.71
C THR A 277 -13.11 11.84 -23.67
N PRO A 278 -12.41 11.46 -24.75
CA PRO A 278 -10.95 11.59 -24.84
C PRO A 278 -10.42 13.01 -24.58
N ALA A 279 -11.31 14.01 -24.54
CA ALA A 279 -11.01 15.42 -24.31
C ALA A 279 -11.33 15.91 -22.87
N GLY A 280 -11.81 15.05 -21.95
CA GLY A 280 -12.08 15.42 -20.56
C GLY A 280 -13.50 15.12 -20.06
N PHE A 281 -13.79 15.54 -18.82
CA PHE A 281 -15.11 15.47 -18.20
C PHE A 281 -16.03 16.55 -18.76
N SER A 282 -17.17 16.16 -19.32
CA SER A 282 -18.27 17.08 -19.57
C SER A 282 -19.46 16.72 -18.69
N PHE A 283 -19.97 17.72 -17.95
CA PHE A 283 -21.26 17.64 -17.27
C PHE A 283 -22.31 18.33 -18.15
N VAL A 284 -23.28 17.60 -18.61
CA VAL A 284 -24.47 18.18 -19.24
C VAL A 284 -25.62 18.08 -18.23
N TYR A 285 -26.02 19.22 -17.69
CA TYR A 285 -27.29 19.32 -16.96
C TYR A 285 -28.41 19.57 -17.99
N ASN A 286 -29.33 18.62 -18.13
CA ASN A 286 -30.60 18.87 -18.75
C ASN A 286 -31.57 19.33 -17.64
N PHE A 287 -32.01 20.60 -17.74
CA PHE A 287 -33.09 21.15 -16.93
C PHE A 287 -34.44 20.60 -17.39
#